data_676adbd8007b42c291fad5e309eaebd3
#
_entry.id   676adbd8007b42c291fad5e309eaebd3
#
_cell.length_a   1.000
_cell.length_b   1.000
_cell.length_c   1.000
_cell.angle_alpha   90.00
_cell.angle_beta   90.00
_cell.angle_gamma   90.00
#
_symmetry.space_group_name_H-M   'P 1'
#
loop_
_entity.id
_entity.type
_entity.pdbx_description
1 polymer ?
#
loop_
_entity_poly.entity_id
_entity_poly.type
_entity_poly.pdbx_seq_one_letter_code
_entity_poly.pdbx_strand_id
1 'polypeptide(L)'
;MKKLTKYCFFILFSAIVIIFNLNFLDNSISGYKQYDELKRQIEICCTWGDTLEDGILTFEIINAKPESKELVKAAFSYWDQNLDALRFKEADDKEKVDISVSFGSDNGKVAGQTITNFDSKGFIYSNKIFLAENAFTKKLTNNLIEYIAKHEIGHVLGLGHANFDDSLMSSLVYNINNKIDQCDIEAVMQANKWKLIDNSVVPQLTKNKSYICK
;
A
#
# COMPACT_ATOMS: atom_id res chain seq x y z
N MET A 1 -0.91 34.58 -23.35
CA MET A 1 -0.09 33.36 -23.45
C MET A 1 -0.48 32.44 -22.32
N LYS A 2 -1.26 31.38 -22.60
CA LYS A 2 -1.71 30.40 -21.60
C LYS A 2 -0.60 29.37 -21.41
N LYS A 3 -0.01 29.29 -20.22
CA LYS A 3 0.93 28.21 -19.86
C LYS A 3 0.13 26.92 -19.72
N LEU A 4 0.36 25.99 -20.64
CA LEU A 4 -0.12 24.61 -20.53
C LEU A 4 0.72 23.90 -19.46
N THR A 5 0.12 23.69 -18.31
CA THR A 5 0.72 22.83 -17.25
C THR A 5 0.57 21.38 -17.73
N LYS A 6 1.66 20.76 -18.16
CA LYS A 6 1.70 19.34 -18.47
C LYS A 6 1.70 18.56 -17.14
N TYR A 7 0.54 18.05 -16.78
CA TYR A 7 0.43 17.03 -15.71
C TYR A 7 0.93 15.72 -16.29
N CYS A 8 2.10 15.26 -15.85
CA CYS A 8 2.57 13.92 -16.14
C CYS A 8 1.89 12.98 -15.13
N PHE A 9 0.76 12.38 -15.54
CA PHE A 9 0.10 11.33 -14.76
C PHE A 9 0.89 10.03 -14.93
N PHE A 10 1.70 9.67 -13.96
CA PHE A 10 2.16 8.30 -13.80
C PHE A 10 1.14 7.58 -12.90
N ILE A 11 0.26 6.82 -13.50
CA ILE A 11 -0.65 5.93 -12.79
C ILE A 11 0.11 4.62 -12.59
N LEU A 12 0.61 4.39 -11.37
CA LEU A 12 1.07 3.07 -10.94
C LEU A 12 -0.17 2.28 -10.49
N PHE A 13 -0.58 1.33 -11.33
CA PHE A 13 -1.62 0.39 -10.98
C PHE A 13 -1.01 -0.77 -10.22
N SER A 14 -1.27 -0.86 -8.92
CA SER A 14 -1.04 -2.08 -8.15
C SER A 14 -2.38 -2.78 -7.95
N ALA A 15 -2.52 -3.97 -8.48
CA ALA A 15 -3.72 -4.77 -8.34
C ALA A 15 -3.40 -6.07 -7.59
N ILE A 16 -4.15 -6.36 -6.53
CA ILE A 16 -4.07 -7.66 -5.86
C ILE A 16 -4.88 -8.68 -6.66
N VAL A 17 -4.20 -9.68 -7.17
CA VAL A 17 -4.83 -10.84 -7.82
C VAL A 17 -4.95 -11.97 -6.80
N ILE A 18 -6.18 -12.38 -6.46
CA ILE A 18 -6.43 -13.51 -5.56
C ILE A 18 -6.46 -14.78 -6.39
N ILE A 19 -5.48 -15.66 -6.19
CA ILE A 19 -5.44 -16.98 -6.82
C ILE A 19 -5.89 -18.02 -5.79
N PHE A 20 -7.02 -18.69 -6.08
CA PHE A 20 -7.42 -19.89 -5.36
C PHE A 20 -6.65 -21.10 -5.93
N ASN A 21 -5.87 -21.77 -5.09
CA ASN A 21 -5.21 -23.03 -5.45
C ASN A 21 -6.21 -24.07 -5.93
N LEU A 22 -6.16 -24.39 -7.21
CA LEU A 22 -6.61 -25.67 -7.74
C LEU A 22 -5.35 -26.57 -7.75
N ASN A 23 -5.33 -27.59 -6.89
CA ASN A 23 -4.30 -28.60 -6.87
C ASN A 23 -4.20 -29.26 -8.25
N PHE A 24 -3.12 -29.01 -8.96
CA PHE A 24 -2.63 -29.85 -10.04
C PHE A 24 -1.27 -30.38 -9.61
N LEU A 25 -1.30 -31.67 -9.26
CA LEU A 25 -0.09 -32.50 -9.22
C LEU A 25 0.40 -32.66 -10.66
N ASP A 26 1.58 -32.21 -10.95
CA ASP A 26 2.37 -32.88 -11.99
C ASP A 26 3.85 -32.95 -11.60
N ASN A 27 4.37 -34.17 -11.66
CA ASN A 27 5.73 -34.55 -11.33
C ASN A 27 6.66 -34.32 -12.54
N SER A 28 7.88 -34.04 -12.19
CA SER A 28 9.14 -34.18 -12.93
C SER A 28 9.62 -32.94 -13.70
N ILE A 29 10.76 -32.41 -13.27
CA ILE A 29 12.06 -32.62 -13.97
C ILE A 29 13.17 -32.00 -13.09
N SER A 30 14.13 -32.88 -12.76
CA SER A 30 15.41 -32.56 -12.20
C SER A 30 16.19 -31.57 -13.10
N GLY A 31 16.41 -30.40 -12.60
CA GLY A 31 17.40 -29.46 -13.11
C GLY A 31 17.83 -28.59 -11.94
N TYR A 32 18.95 -28.95 -11.29
CA TYR A 32 19.60 -28.09 -10.31
C TYR A 32 20.03 -26.80 -11.01
N LYS A 33 19.11 -25.81 -11.14
CA LYS A 33 19.50 -24.42 -11.24
C LYS A 33 19.93 -24.03 -9.84
N GLN A 34 21.19 -23.64 -9.72
CA GLN A 34 21.70 -22.90 -8.59
C GLN A 34 20.79 -21.68 -8.42
N TYR A 35 19.82 -21.77 -7.51
CA TYR A 35 19.03 -20.63 -7.06
C TYR A 35 20.04 -19.76 -6.29
N ASP A 36 20.55 -18.73 -6.94
CA ASP A 36 20.99 -17.55 -6.24
C ASP A 36 19.82 -17.20 -5.31
N GLU A 37 20.02 -17.27 -4.00
CA GLU A 37 18.96 -16.92 -3.04
C GLU A 37 18.53 -15.49 -3.39
N LEU A 38 17.41 -15.37 -4.09
CA LEU A 38 16.82 -14.08 -4.42
C LEU A 38 16.58 -13.37 -3.10
N LYS A 39 17.38 -12.35 -2.83
CA LYS A 39 17.24 -11.56 -1.60
C LYS A 39 15.81 -11.10 -1.47
N ARG A 40 15.22 -11.39 -0.33
CA ARG A 40 13.87 -10.88 0.00
C ARG A 40 13.91 -9.37 -0.04
N GLN A 41 13.05 -8.77 -0.83
CA GLN A 41 13.02 -7.30 -0.99
C GLN A 41 11.61 -6.79 -1.23
N ILE A 42 11.39 -5.56 -0.79
CA ILE A 42 10.17 -4.78 -1.03
C ILE A 42 10.54 -3.60 -1.91
N GLU A 43 9.80 -3.38 -2.98
CA GLU A 43 9.98 -2.20 -3.82
C GLU A 43 9.59 -0.93 -3.06
N ILE A 44 10.33 0.16 -3.28
CA ILE A 44 9.97 1.51 -2.84
C ILE A 44 9.61 2.30 -4.08
N CYS A 45 8.32 2.63 -4.23
CA CYS A 45 7.85 3.39 -5.37
C CYS A 45 8.06 4.89 -5.19
N CYS A 46 7.81 5.38 -4.02
CA CYS A 46 7.50 6.79 -3.83
C CYS A 46 7.78 7.28 -2.41
N THR A 47 7.73 8.60 -2.24
CA THR A 47 8.01 9.29 -0.98
C THR A 47 6.97 10.39 -0.79
N TRP A 48 6.45 10.54 0.40
CA TRP A 48 5.64 11.69 0.77
C TRP A 48 6.47 13.00 0.77
N GLY A 49 5.84 14.08 0.31
CA GLY A 49 6.40 15.42 0.36
C GLY A 49 6.02 16.19 1.62
N ASP A 50 5.90 17.51 1.47
CA ASP A 50 5.60 18.46 2.56
C ASP A 50 4.32 18.11 3.35
N THR A 51 3.40 17.36 2.75
CA THR A 51 2.18 16.88 3.42
C THR A 51 2.47 16.05 4.68
N LEU A 52 3.62 15.35 4.72
CA LEU A 52 4.04 14.54 5.88
C LEU A 52 4.89 15.33 6.88
N GLU A 53 5.02 16.67 6.74
CA GLU A 53 5.92 17.48 7.58
C GLU A 53 5.60 17.39 9.07
N ASP A 54 4.31 17.36 9.43
CA ASP A 54 3.87 17.22 10.83
C ASP A 54 3.83 15.77 11.34
N GLY A 55 4.06 14.78 10.46
CA GLY A 55 3.99 13.36 10.78
C GLY A 55 2.56 12.82 10.84
N ILE A 56 1.57 13.57 10.35
CA ILE A 56 0.16 13.18 10.37
C ILE A 56 -0.35 13.05 8.93
N LEU A 57 -1.04 11.94 8.63
CA LEU A 57 -1.78 11.77 7.39
C LEU A 57 -3.27 11.65 7.72
N THR A 58 -4.06 12.54 7.14
CA THR A 58 -5.51 12.55 7.33
C THR A 58 -6.19 11.59 6.36
N PHE A 59 -7.23 10.88 6.83
CA PHE A 59 -7.99 9.99 5.97
C PHE A 59 -9.50 10.16 6.13
N GLU A 60 -10.22 9.85 5.07
CA GLU A 60 -11.68 9.71 5.07
C GLU A 60 -12.09 8.36 4.49
N ILE A 61 -13.26 7.85 4.91
CA ILE A 61 -13.83 6.61 4.39
C ILE A 61 -15.24 6.91 3.87
N ILE A 62 -15.41 6.81 2.56
CA ILE A 62 -16.66 7.13 1.87
C ILE A 62 -17.31 5.88 1.27
N ASN A 63 -18.64 5.91 1.13
CA ASN A 63 -19.42 4.82 0.54
C ASN A 63 -19.20 3.45 1.19
N ALA A 64 -18.89 3.42 2.50
CA ALA A 64 -18.64 2.21 3.27
C ALA A 64 -19.83 1.88 4.19
N LYS A 65 -20.14 0.59 4.33
CA LYS A 65 -21.01 0.10 5.41
C LYS A 65 -20.30 0.31 6.75
N PRO A 66 -21.04 0.48 7.87
CA PRO A 66 -20.43 0.66 9.18
C PRO A 66 -19.37 -0.40 9.51
N GLU A 67 -19.67 -1.68 9.25
CA GLU A 67 -18.76 -2.80 9.48
C GLU A 67 -17.46 -2.66 8.66
N SER A 68 -17.57 -2.36 7.37
CA SER A 68 -16.43 -2.17 6.48
C SER A 68 -15.58 -0.95 6.89
N LYS A 69 -16.22 0.10 7.40
CA LYS A 69 -15.54 1.29 7.93
C LYS A 69 -14.65 0.94 9.11
N GLU A 70 -15.14 0.13 10.05
CA GLU A 70 -14.35 -0.30 11.20
C GLU A 70 -13.15 -1.18 10.81
N LEU A 71 -13.28 -2.03 9.78
CA LEU A 71 -12.15 -2.83 9.27
C LEU A 71 -11.03 -1.95 8.70
N VAL A 72 -11.40 -0.89 7.96
CA VAL A 72 -10.41 0.07 7.43
C VAL A 72 -9.75 0.86 8.55
N LYS A 73 -10.52 1.31 9.55
CA LYS A 73 -9.94 1.98 10.73
C LYS A 73 -8.98 1.08 11.49
N ALA A 74 -9.32 -0.22 11.64
CA ALA A 74 -8.42 -1.20 12.24
C ALA A 74 -7.12 -1.35 11.43
N ALA A 75 -7.19 -1.32 10.10
CA ALA A 75 -6.02 -1.38 9.24
C ALA A 75 -5.12 -0.15 9.40
N PHE A 76 -5.67 1.07 9.45
CA PHE A 76 -4.90 2.29 9.76
C PHE A 76 -4.28 2.23 11.15
N SER A 77 -5.06 1.83 12.16
CA SER A 77 -4.58 1.69 13.53
C SER A 77 -3.44 0.67 13.64
N TYR A 78 -3.45 -0.38 12.83
CA TYR A 78 -2.41 -1.38 12.84
C TYR A 78 -1.07 -0.82 12.33
N TRP A 79 -1.07 0.00 11.26
CA TRP A 79 0.11 0.72 10.81
C TRP A 79 0.57 1.77 11.83
N ASP A 80 -0.37 2.53 12.38
CA ASP A 80 -0.12 3.57 13.38
C ASP A 80 0.62 3.04 14.62
N GLN A 81 0.28 1.83 15.06
CA GLN A 81 0.93 1.17 16.20
C GLN A 81 2.36 0.69 15.92
N ASN A 82 2.74 0.57 14.64
CA ASN A 82 4.04 0.07 14.22
C ASN A 82 4.98 1.15 13.67
N LEU A 83 4.53 2.41 13.60
CA LEU A 83 5.30 3.54 13.07
C LEU A 83 5.34 4.69 14.08
N ASP A 84 6.45 4.83 14.81
CA ASP A 84 6.53 5.79 15.93
C ASP A 84 6.37 7.26 15.53
N ALA A 85 6.85 7.65 14.35
CA ALA A 85 6.90 9.04 13.90
C ALA A 85 5.83 9.40 12.86
N LEU A 86 4.84 8.51 12.65
CA LEU A 86 3.72 8.73 11.74
C LEU A 86 2.42 8.38 12.45
N ARG A 87 1.38 9.17 12.23
CA ARG A 87 0.04 8.95 12.74
C ARG A 87 -0.99 9.12 11.64
N PHE A 88 -2.06 8.32 11.72
CA PHE A 88 -3.23 8.47 10.88
C PHE A 88 -4.38 9.08 11.68
N LYS A 89 -5.03 10.10 11.13
CA LYS A 89 -6.16 10.80 11.74
C LYS A 89 -7.36 10.77 10.80
N GLU A 90 -8.53 10.37 11.30
CA GLU A 90 -9.77 10.54 10.54
C GLU A 90 -10.05 12.04 10.39
N ALA A 91 -10.24 12.50 9.15
CA ALA A 91 -10.42 13.91 8.85
C ALA A 91 -11.77 14.44 9.35
N ASP A 92 -11.77 15.66 9.86
CA ASP A 92 -12.98 16.41 10.17
C ASP A 92 -13.56 17.05 8.89
N ASP A 93 -14.85 17.40 8.88
CA ASP A 93 -15.61 17.91 7.70
C ASP A 93 -14.97 19.07 6.93
N LYS A 94 -14.03 19.79 7.52
CA LYS A 94 -13.35 20.95 6.92
C LYS A 94 -11.86 20.77 6.71
N GLU A 95 -11.35 19.62 7.06
CA GLU A 95 -9.92 19.31 7.00
C GLU A 95 -9.53 18.84 5.59
N LYS A 96 -8.30 19.13 5.18
CA LYS A 96 -7.73 18.55 3.97
C LYS A 96 -7.63 17.04 4.16
N VAL A 97 -8.04 16.30 3.15
CA VAL A 97 -7.94 14.83 3.14
C VAL A 97 -6.73 14.42 2.30
N ASP A 98 -5.80 13.69 2.92
CA ASP A 98 -4.62 13.16 2.26
C ASP A 98 -4.88 11.78 1.64
N ILE A 99 -5.75 10.99 2.28
CA ILE A 99 -6.07 9.61 1.88
C ILE A 99 -7.58 9.44 1.84
N SER A 100 -8.14 9.21 0.66
CA SER A 100 -9.57 8.91 0.52
C SER A 100 -9.76 7.41 0.26
N VAL A 101 -10.50 6.73 1.13
CA VAL A 101 -10.83 5.31 0.99
C VAL A 101 -12.28 5.17 0.55
N SER A 102 -12.52 4.45 -0.55
CA SER A 102 -13.87 4.21 -1.07
C SER A 102 -14.14 2.72 -1.26
N PHE A 103 -15.41 2.36 -1.06
CA PHE A 103 -15.91 1.02 -1.36
C PHE A 103 -16.77 1.04 -2.61
N GLY A 104 -16.66 -0.01 -3.42
CA GLY A 104 -17.49 -0.16 -4.60
C GLY A 104 -17.51 -1.59 -5.10
N SER A 105 -18.38 -1.82 -6.09
CA SER A 105 -18.36 -3.05 -6.86
C SER A 105 -17.41 -2.85 -8.02
N ASP A 106 -16.22 -3.42 -7.94
CA ASP A 106 -15.39 -3.56 -9.13
C ASP A 106 -15.96 -4.64 -10.06
N ASN A 107 -15.47 -4.67 -11.30
CA ASN A 107 -15.77 -5.71 -12.30
C ASN A 107 -15.26 -7.11 -11.89
N GLY A 108 -15.05 -7.33 -10.60
CA GLY A 108 -14.78 -8.61 -9.97
C GLY A 108 -13.36 -9.14 -10.10
N LYS A 109 -12.42 -8.35 -10.58
CA LYS A 109 -11.03 -8.79 -10.80
C LYS A 109 -10.01 -8.25 -9.80
N VAL A 110 -10.31 -7.13 -9.16
CA VAL A 110 -9.40 -6.45 -8.23
C VAL A 110 -10.06 -6.34 -6.87
N ALA A 111 -9.37 -6.77 -5.83
CA ALA A 111 -9.89 -6.73 -4.46
C ALA A 111 -9.55 -5.41 -3.74
N GLY A 112 -8.42 -4.79 -4.10
CA GLY A 112 -7.98 -3.47 -3.65
C GLY A 112 -7.13 -2.78 -4.70
N GLN A 113 -7.08 -1.45 -4.65
CA GLN A 113 -6.25 -0.64 -5.52
C GLN A 113 -5.92 0.69 -4.86
N THR A 114 -4.65 1.10 -4.94
CA THR A 114 -4.20 2.42 -4.53
C THR A 114 -3.80 3.26 -5.74
N ILE A 115 -4.33 4.48 -5.82
CA ILE A 115 -3.96 5.50 -6.81
C ILE A 115 -3.22 6.60 -6.09
N THR A 116 -1.95 6.80 -6.45
CA THR A 116 -1.07 7.79 -5.86
C THR A 116 -0.99 9.03 -6.75
N ASN A 117 -1.21 10.21 -6.16
CA ASN A 117 -1.07 11.49 -6.84
C ASN A 117 0.25 12.16 -6.44
N PHE A 118 0.95 12.70 -7.43
CA PHE A 118 2.27 13.31 -7.27
C PHE A 118 2.23 14.81 -7.58
N ASP A 119 3.00 15.56 -6.81
CA ASP A 119 3.27 16.96 -7.11
C ASP A 119 4.25 17.13 -8.30
N SER A 120 4.55 18.37 -8.67
CA SER A 120 5.47 18.68 -9.78
C SER A 120 6.93 18.26 -9.50
N LYS A 121 7.30 18.05 -8.25
CA LYS A 121 8.62 17.56 -7.82
C LYS A 121 8.66 16.04 -7.77
N GLY A 122 7.50 15.36 -7.83
CA GLY A 122 7.34 13.92 -7.80
C GLY A 122 7.19 13.33 -6.41
N PHE A 123 6.84 14.13 -5.42
CA PHE A 123 6.43 13.65 -4.10
C PHE A 123 4.95 13.30 -4.06
N ILE A 124 4.61 12.33 -3.22
CA ILE A 124 3.20 12.03 -2.91
C ILE A 124 2.59 13.25 -2.21
N TYR A 125 1.39 13.64 -2.65
CA TYR A 125 0.61 14.67 -1.94
C TYR A 125 -0.80 14.21 -1.58
N SER A 126 -1.30 13.14 -2.20
CA SER A 126 -2.55 12.47 -1.81
C SER A 126 -2.65 11.06 -2.40
N ASN A 127 -3.50 10.24 -1.79
CA ASN A 127 -3.80 8.89 -2.26
C ASN A 127 -5.31 8.63 -2.28
N LYS A 128 -5.72 7.73 -3.19
CA LYS A 128 -7.07 7.16 -3.20
C LYS A 128 -6.97 5.66 -3.12
N ILE A 129 -7.61 5.07 -2.12
CA ILE A 129 -7.76 3.63 -1.97
C ILE A 129 -9.16 3.25 -2.44
N PHE A 130 -9.22 2.25 -3.29
CA PHE A 130 -10.46 1.57 -3.65
C PHE A 130 -10.44 0.16 -3.06
N LEU A 131 -11.51 -0.22 -2.35
CA LEU A 131 -11.70 -1.56 -1.79
C LEU A 131 -12.97 -2.18 -2.36
N ALA A 132 -12.90 -3.44 -2.76
CA ALA A 132 -14.05 -4.18 -3.23
C ALA A 132 -14.73 -4.92 -2.06
N GLU A 133 -16.07 -4.94 -2.05
CA GLU A 133 -16.83 -5.85 -1.18
C GLU A 133 -16.91 -7.27 -1.76
N ASN A 134 -16.76 -7.40 -3.06
CA ASN A 134 -16.81 -8.65 -3.79
C ASN A 134 -15.65 -8.72 -4.79
N ALA A 135 -15.01 -9.86 -4.87
CA ALA A 135 -14.00 -10.14 -5.88
C ALA A 135 -14.22 -11.55 -6.44
N PHE A 136 -13.99 -11.75 -7.75
CA PHE A 136 -14.18 -13.03 -8.42
C PHE A 136 -15.56 -13.67 -8.16
N THR A 137 -16.62 -12.86 -8.20
CA THR A 137 -18.03 -13.28 -7.95
C THR A 137 -18.34 -13.74 -6.52
N LYS A 138 -17.40 -13.56 -5.57
CA LYS A 138 -17.58 -13.95 -4.18
C LYS A 138 -17.49 -12.72 -3.26
N LYS A 139 -18.33 -12.72 -2.23
CA LYS A 139 -18.22 -11.76 -1.14
C LYS A 139 -16.92 -11.99 -0.39
N LEU A 140 -16.14 -10.92 -0.17
CA LEU A 140 -14.92 -10.99 0.63
C LEU A 140 -15.28 -11.13 2.11
N THR A 141 -14.47 -11.89 2.85
CA THR A 141 -14.60 -11.98 4.30
C THR A 141 -14.03 -10.73 4.98
N ASN A 142 -14.46 -10.45 6.19
CA ASN A 142 -13.96 -9.32 6.96
C ASN A 142 -12.43 -9.35 7.12
N ASN A 143 -11.87 -10.52 7.45
CA ASN A 143 -10.42 -10.69 7.58
C ASN A 143 -9.68 -10.37 6.27
N LEU A 144 -10.28 -10.72 5.12
CA LEU A 144 -9.67 -10.44 3.83
C LEU A 144 -9.78 -8.96 3.47
N ILE A 145 -10.90 -8.30 3.77
CA ILE A 145 -11.06 -6.85 3.57
C ILE A 145 -10.03 -6.09 4.42
N GLU A 146 -9.88 -6.45 5.69
CA GLU A 146 -8.89 -5.83 6.59
C GLU A 146 -7.46 -6.07 6.09
N TYR A 147 -7.15 -7.29 5.65
CA TYR A 147 -5.84 -7.62 5.07
C TYR A 147 -5.55 -6.76 3.83
N ILE A 148 -6.50 -6.67 2.90
CA ILE A 148 -6.37 -5.86 1.68
C ILE A 148 -6.19 -4.39 2.06
N ALA A 149 -6.97 -3.87 3.01
CA ALA A 149 -6.81 -2.50 3.48
C ALA A 149 -5.40 -2.23 4.03
N LYS A 150 -4.83 -3.14 4.83
CA LYS A 150 -3.44 -3.04 5.32
C LYS A 150 -2.43 -2.99 4.17
N HIS A 151 -2.61 -3.84 3.16
CA HIS A 151 -1.76 -3.87 1.96
C HIS A 151 -1.83 -2.54 1.20
N GLU A 152 -3.04 -2.05 0.92
CA GLU A 152 -3.24 -0.78 0.20
C GLU A 152 -2.66 0.42 0.97
N ILE A 153 -2.73 0.40 2.31
CA ILE A 153 -2.08 1.42 3.15
C ILE A 153 -0.54 1.32 3.02
N GLY A 154 0.02 0.14 2.84
CA GLY A 154 1.44 -0.02 2.51
C GLY A 154 1.83 0.74 1.23
N HIS A 155 0.99 0.68 0.18
CA HIS A 155 1.19 1.49 -1.04
C HIS A 155 1.06 2.99 -0.77
N VAL A 156 0.09 3.40 0.06
CA VAL A 156 -0.02 4.80 0.52
C VAL A 156 1.28 5.26 1.17
N LEU A 157 1.93 4.39 1.94
CA LEU A 157 3.18 4.69 2.63
C LEU A 157 4.43 4.65 1.73
N GLY A 158 4.24 4.43 0.42
CA GLY A 158 5.29 4.48 -0.59
C GLY A 158 5.90 3.14 -0.95
N LEU A 159 5.34 2.02 -0.50
CA LEU A 159 5.80 0.70 -0.87
C LEU A 159 5.25 0.27 -2.24
N GLY A 160 6.05 -0.47 -3.00
CA GLY A 160 5.62 -1.32 -4.09
C GLY A 160 5.39 -2.75 -3.58
N HIS A 161 5.45 -3.73 -4.47
CA HIS A 161 5.26 -5.12 -4.09
C HIS A 161 6.55 -5.77 -3.57
N ALA A 162 6.37 -6.80 -2.74
CA ALA A 162 7.44 -7.70 -2.32
C ALA A 162 7.67 -8.81 -3.37
N ASN A 163 8.91 -9.30 -3.47
CA ASN A 163 9.25 -10.43 -4.32
C ASN A 163 9.15 -11.80 -3.60
N PHE A 164 8.48 -11.84 -2.45
CA PHE A 164 8.30 -13.03 -1.62
C PHE A 164 6.87 -13.11 -1.06
N ASP A 165 6.38 -14.33 -0.85
CA ASP A 165 4.95 -14.61 -0.66
C ASP A 165 4.43 -14.36 0.77
N ASP A 166 5.31 -14.35 1.77
CA ASP A 166 4.96 -14.18 3.18
C ASP A 166 4.99 -12.71 3.65
N SER A 167 5.20 -11.75 2.75
CA SER A 167 5.05 -10.31 3.02
C SER A 167 3.59 -9.88 2.92
N LEU A 168 3.21 -8.88 3.73
CA LEU A 168 1.97 -8.14 3.54
C LEU A 168 1.93 -7.50 2.14
N MET A 169 3.07 -7.07 1.61
CA MET A 169 3.19 -6.43 0.30
C MET A 169 3.32 -7.41 -0.88
N SER A 170 3.06 -8.71 -0.67
CA SER A 170 2.96 -9.65 -1.79
C SER A 170 1.83 -9.26 -2.74
N SER A 171 2.07 -9.27 -4.05
CA SER A 171 1.04 -9.02 -5.07
C SER A 171 -0.03 -10.12 -5.15
N LEU A 172 0.22 -11.25 -4.50
CA LEU A 172 -0.68 -12.41 -4.46
C LEU A 172 -1.02 -12.75 -3.01
N VAL A 173 -2.29 -12.94 -2.73
CA VAL A 173 -2.74 -13.34 -1.39
C VAL A 173 -2.66 -14.86 -1.26
N TYR A 174 -1.53 -15.35 -0.77
CA TYR A 174 -1.37 -16.78 -0.45
C TYR A 174 -1.81 -17.11 0.97
N ASN A 175 -1.63 -16.16 1.90
CA ASN A 175 -1.96 -16.36 3.30
C ASN A 175 -2.47 -15.06 3.93
N ILE A 176 -3.76 -15.05 4.26
CA ILE A 176 -4.42 -13.88 4.89
C ILE A 176 -3.98 -13.63 6.35
N ASN A 177 -3.15 -14.48 6.91
CA ASN A 177 -2.60 -14.30 8.25
C ASN A 177 -1.29 -13.50 8.25
N ASN A 178 -0.83 -13.05 7.08
CA ASN A 178 0.36 -12.21 7.00
C ASN A 178 0.14 -10.94 7.81
N LYS A 179 1.06 -10.69 8.71
CA LYS A 179 1.11 -9.48 9.53
C LYS A 179 2.12 -8.54 8.91
N ILE A 180 1.98 -7.24 9.21
CA ILE A 180 3.07 -6.30 8.99
C ILE A 180 4.28 -6.86 9.74
N ASP A 181 5.36 -7.13 9.03
CA ASP A 181 6.59 -7.61 9.63
C ASP A 181 7.64 -6.49 9.73
N GLN A 182 8.76 -6.80 10.32
CA GLN A 182 9.84 -5.82 10.49
C GLN A 182 10.34 -5.30 9.14
N CYS A 183 10.33 -6.12 8.09
CA CYS A 183 10.75 -5.70 6.77
C CYS A 183 9.80 -4.68 6.14
N ASP A 184 8.47 -4.85 6.29
CA ASP A 184 7.48 -3.88 5.82
C ASP A 184 7.67 -2.52 6.52
N ILE A 185 7.91 -2.53 7.85
CA ILE A 185 8.14 -1.32 8.65
C ILE A 185 9.42 -0.60 8.20
N GLU A 186 10.52 -1.32 8.09
CA GLU A 186 11.81 -0.76 7.68
C GLU A 186 11.77 -0.23 6.25
N ALA A 187 11.02 -0.88 5.35
CA ALA A 187 10.81 -0.39 3.99
C ALA A 187 10.03 0.94 3.97
N VAL A 188 8.97 1.09 4.80
CA VAL A 188 8.24 2.37 4.97
C VAL A 188 9.15 3.46 5.53
N MET A 189 9.93 3.14 6.55
CA MET A 189 10.91 4.09 7.12
C MET A 189 11.92 4.53 6.07
N GLN A 190 12.39 3.62 5.23
CA GLN A 190 13.32 3.95 4.14
C GLN A 190 12.66 4.75 3.02
N ALA A 191 11.38 4.48 2.68
CA ALA A 191 10.62 5.24 1.70
C ALA A 191 10.47 6.71 2.10
N ASN A 192 10.25 6.95 3.39
CA ASN A 192 10.03 8.28 3.97
C ASN A 192 11.17 8.68 4.94
N LYS A 193 12.41 8.30 4.59
CA LYS A 193 13.59 8.45 5.44
C LYS A 193 13.77 9.87 5.96
N TRP A 194 13.54 10.89 5.13
CA TRP A 194 13.69 12.29 5.47
C TRP A 194 12.88 12.68 6.72
N LYS A 195 11.69 12.05 6.91
CA LYS A 195 10.81 12.33 8.05
C LYS A 195 10.93 11.28 9.16
N LEU A 196 10.95 9.99 8.80
CA LEU A 196 10.84 8.91 9.78
C LEU A 196 12.18 8.50 10.39
N ILE A 197 13.32 8.86 9.77
CA ILE A 197 14.66 8.55 10.26
C ILE A 197 15.44 9.82 10.56
N ASP A 198 15.56 10.71 9.56
CA ASP A 198 16.43 11.89 9.66
C ASP A 198 15.72 13.07 10.35
N ASN A 199 14.41 13.00 10.52
CA ASN A 199 13.54 14.07 11.03
C ASN A 199 13.85 15.44 10.39
N SER A 200 14.11 15.43 9.09
CA SER A 200 14.40 16.62 8.29
C SER A 200 13.10 17.35 7.96
N VAL A 201 13.16 18.66 7.81
CA VAL A 201 12.03 19.48 7.32
C VAL A 201 12.00 19.56 5.79
N VAL A 202 13.00 19.02 5.12
CA VAL A 202 13.09 19.04 3.65
C VAL A 202 12.93 17.64 3.10
N PRO A 203 11.84 17.37 2.36
CA PRO A 203 11.62 16.07 1.74
C PRO A 203 12.75 15.67 0.78
N GLN A 204 13.16 14.41 0.85
CA GLN A 204 14.16 13.80 -0.04
C GLN A 204 13.53 12.62 -0.77
N LEU A 205 13.53 12.66 -2.10
CA LEU A 205 12.94 11.61 -2.91
C LEU A 205 13.68 10.28 -2.76
N THR A 206 12.89 9.24 -2.53
CA THR A 206 13.32 7.84 -2.64
C THR A 206 12.48 7.19 -3.74
N LYS A 207 13.08 6.91 -4.90
CA LYS A 207 12.38 6.33 -6.06
C LYS A 207 13.13 5.14 -6.60
N ASN A 208 12.39 4.19 -7.17
CA ASN A 208 12.92 3.02 -7.89
C ASN A 208 14.03 2.31 -7.12
N LYS A 209 13.83 2.13 -5.84
CA LYS A 209 14.72 1.41 -4.93
C LYS A 209 13.99 0.20 -4.41
N SER A 210 14.75 -0.75 -3.91
CA SER A 210 14.21 -1.88 -3.14
C SER A 210 14.85 -1.87 -1.76
N TYR A 211 14.05 -2.13 -0.75
CA TYR A 211 14.54 -2.44 0.58
C TYR A 211 14.84 -3.93 0.65
N ILE A 212 16.07 -4.28 1.01
CA ILE A 212 16.49 -5.67 1.20
C ILE A 212 16.22 -6.06 2.65
N CYS A 213 15.33 -7.03 2.85
CA CYS A 213 15.00 -7.57 4.15
C CYS A 213 16.22 -8.30 4.75
N LYS A 214 16.44 -8.14 6.04
CA LYS A 214 17.54 -8.77 6.77
C LYS A 214 17.10 -10.08 7.42
#